data_87966436276d7f9be2d7287ae7a8dc81
#
_entry.id   87966436276d7f9be2d7287ae7a8dc81
#
_cell.length_a   1.000
_cell.length_b   1.000
_cell.length_c   1.000
_cell.angle_alpha   90.00
_cell.angle_beta   90.00
_cell.angle_gamma   90.00
#
_symmetry.space_group_name_H-M   'P 1'
#
loop_
_entity.id
_entity.type
_entity.pdbx_description
1 polymer ?
#
loop_
_entity_poly.entity_id
_entity_poly.type
_entity_poly.pdbx_seq_one_letter_code
_entity_poly.pdbx_strand_id
1 'polypeptide(L)'
;MSRIVSRYFPMWFTEQRRKNMGIVWSKRSTYLIALTLGLAILMVSLFFALQKPVTVVVDGEVIESRIFFSSTVKDVLEKNKIELGEKDEVTPSLNTVVKKNSEITVARAFKVKIIADGKTSELITTPVLIKEAIKLANVELGEKDIVKTVPTEKTIPNQEIEIIRVSEEEI
;
A
#
# COMPACT_ATOMS: atom_id res chain seq x y z
N MET A 1 29.60 -85.94 -35.01
CA MET A 1 29.74 -84.84 -35.95
C MET A 1 28.80 -83.72 -35.56
N SER A 2 29.22 -82.67 -34.89
CA SER A 2 28.57 -81.38 -34.85
C SER A 2 29.48 -80.38 -34.14
N ARG A 3 29.97 -79.41 -34.88
CA ARG A 3 30.87 -78.39 -34.46
C ARG A 3 30.13 -77.30 -33.74
N ILE A 4 30.53 -77.07 -32.51
CA ILE A 4 30.09 -75.91 -31.71
C ILE A 4 30.84 -74.68 -32.21
N VAL A 5 30.12 -73.76 -32.80
CA VAL A 5 30.65 -72.45 -33.21
C VAL A 5 30.56 -71.53 -31.98
N SER A 6 31.66 -71.36 -31.33
CA SER A 6 31.85 -70.36 -30.29
C SER A 6 31.88 -68.98 -30.93
N ARG A 7 30.81 -68.20 -30.74
CA ARG A 7 30.80 -66.76 -31.10
C ARG A 7 31.59 -65.98 -30.09
N TYR A 8 32.73 -65.54 -30.51
CA TYR A 8 33.53 -64.53 -29.82
C TYR A 8 32.71 -63.21 -29.79
N PHE A 9 32.22 -62.85 -28.65
CA PHE A 9 31.76 -61.50 -28.39
C PHE A 9 32.96 -60.65 -28.08
N PRO A 10 33.24 -59.54 -28.79
CA PRO A 10 34.40 -58.74 -28.47
C PRO A 10 34.16 -57.94 -27.18
N MET A 11 35.01 -58.15 -26.25
CA MET A 11 35.01 -57.66 -24.86
C MET A 11 35.41 -56.14 -24.76
N TRP A 12 35.17 -55.37 -25.81
CA TRP A 12 35.50 -53.91 -25.75
C TRP A 12 34.28 -53.02 -25.48
N PHE A 13 33.12 -53.57 -25.10
CA PHE A 13 31.89 -52.80 -24.91
C PHE A 13 31.59 -52.44 -23.45
N THR A 14 32.47 -52.66 -22.50
CA THR A 14 32.17 -52.37 -21.08
C THR A 14 33.25 -51.55 -20.42
N GLU A 15 33.63 -50.44 -21.02
CA GLU A 15 34.29 -49.39 -20.28
C GLU A 15 33.84 -48.02 -20.72
N GLN A 16 32.57 -47.78 -20.62
CA GLN A 16 32.05 -46.43 -20.64
C GLN A 16 32.53 -45.78 -19.35
N ARG A 17 33.75 -45.31 -19.42
CA ARG A 17 34.42 -44.49 -18.40
C ARG A 17 33.46 -43.39 -18.07
N ARG A 18 32.76 -43.52 -16.88
CA ARG A 18 32.18 -42.37 -16.24
C ARG A 18 33.30 -41.37 -16.05
N LYS A 19 33.43 -40.47 -16.98
CA LYS A 19 34.12 -39.21 -16.73
C LYS A 19 33.32 -38.52 -15.65
N ASN A 20 33.63 -38.85 -14.38
CA ASN A 20 33.37 -37.96 -13.32
C ASN A 20 34.01 -36.65 -13.72
N MET A 21 33.23 -35.71 -14.23
CA MET A 21 33.64 -34.33 -14.30
C MET A 21 33.80 -33.85 -12.86
N GLY A 22 34.82 -34.36 -12.21
CA GLY A 22 35.32 -33.74 -11.02
C GLY A 22 35.76 -32.36 -11.43
N ILE A 23 34.95 -31.36 -11.11
CA ILE A 23 35.35 -29.96 -11.20
C ILE A 23 36.59 -29.87 -10.32
N VAL A 24 37.78 -29.90 -10.97
CA VAL A 24 39.06 -29.71 -10.27
C VAL A 24 39.10 -28.24 -9.85
N TRP A 25 38.57 -28.00 -8.69
CA TRP A 25 38.55 -26.68 -8.05
C TRP A 25 39.99 -26.33 -7.69
N SER A 26 40.63 -25.52 -8.52
CA SER A 26 41.92 -24.95 -8.14
C SER A 26 41.66 -24.04 -6.93
N LYS A 27 42.58 -23.98 -5.97
CA LYS A 27 42.48 -23.11 -4.80
C LYS A 27 42.13 -21.66 -5.22
N ARG A 28 42.63 -21.21 -6.38
CA ARG A 28 42.34 -19.87 -6.95
C ARG A 28 40.86 -19.72 -7.36
N SER A 29 40.26 -20.72 -8.01
CA SER A 29 38.85 -20.68 -8.40
C SER A 29 37.93 -20.73 -7.18
N THR A 30 38.29 -21.47 -6.14
CA THR A 30 37.54 -21.51 -4.88
C THR A 30 37.52 -20.14 -4.20
N TYR A 31 38.67 -19.44 -4.17
CA TYR A 31 38.73 -18.08 -3.60
C TYR A 31 37.91 -17.08 -4.43
N LEU A 32 37.95 -17.17 -5.75
CA LEU A 32 37.14 -16.29 -6.62
C LEU A 32 35.64 -16.51 -6.41
N ILE A 33 35.19 -17.75 -6.31
CA ILE A 33 33.80 -18.09 -6.05
C ILE A 33 33.39 -17.62 -4.66
N ALA A 34 34.21 -17.83 -3.64
CA ALA A 34 33.93 -17.35 -2.30
C ALA A 34 33.84 -15.81 -2.24
N LEU A 35 34.73 -15.11 -2.95
CA LEU A 35 34.71 -13.66 -3.06
C LEU A 35 33.45 -13.15 -3.75
N THR A 36 33.04 -13.76 -4.87
CA THR A 36 31.82 -13.35 -5.60
C THR A 36 30.56 -13.63 -4.79
N LEU A 37 30.49 -14.76 -4.10
CA LEU A 37 29.40 -15.07 -3.18
C LEU A 37 29.35 -14.09 -2.00
N GLY A 38 30.49 -13.79 -1.39
CA GLY A 38 30.58 -12.81 -0.32
C GLY A 38 30.12 -11.43 -0.76
N LEU A 39 30.55 -10.99 -1.94
CA LEU A 39 30.11 -9.72 -2.52
C LEU A 39 28.60 -9.72 -2.81
N ALA A 40 28.06 -10.80 -3.36
CA ALA A 40 26.64 -10.94 -3.64
C ALA A 40 25.81 -10.86 -2.34
N ILE A 41 26.24 -11.56 -1.28
CA ILE A 41 25.56 -11.50 0.03
C ILE A 41 25.62 -10.08 0.60
N LEU A 42 26.77 -9.41 0.50
CA LEU A 42 26.92 -8.03 0.94
C LEU A 42 25.97 -7.08 0.18
N MET A 43 25.87 -7.22 -1.13
CA MET A 43 24.97 -6.41 -1.96
C MET A 43 23.50 -6.64 -1.62
N VAL A 44 23.10 -7.91 -1.41
CA VAL A 44 21.74 -8.25 -0.97
C VAL A 44 21.46 -7.69 0.43
N SER A 45 22.39 -7.83 1.35
CA SER A 45 22.25 -7.28 2.71
C SER A 45 22.11 -5.76 2.70
N LEU A 46 22.95 -5.07 1.90
CA LEU A 46 22.87 -3.62 1.73
C LEU A 46 21.55 -3.19 1.10
N PHE A 47 21.07 -3.94 0.10
CA PHE A 47 19.77 -3.69 -0.53
C PHE A 47 18.62 -3.72 0.49
N PHE A 48 18.57 -4.74 1.35
CA PHE A 48 17.56 -4.80 2.41
C PHE A 48 17.74 -3.73 3.49
N ALA A 49 18.98 -3.39 3.83
CA ALA A 49 19.27 -2.34 4.83
C ALA A 49 18.86 -0.93 4.37
N LEU A 50 18.86 -0.68 3.06
CA LEU A 50 18.45 0.61 2.48
C LEU A 50 16.93 0.75 2.32
N GLN A 51 16.15 -0.31 2.53
CA GLN A 51 14.69 -0.24 2.49
C GLN A 51 14.16 0.45 3.73
N LYS A 52 13.22 1.38 3.52
CA LYS A 52 12.50 2.08 4.58
C LYS A 52 11.05 1.58 4.59
N PRO A 53 10.58 0.92 5.65
CA PRO A 53 9.17 0.60 5.79
C PRO A 53 8.37 1.87 5.99
N VAL A 54 7.20 1.93 5.37
CA VAL A 54 6.24 3.03 5.44
C VAL A 54 4.85 2.42 5.52
N THR A 55 4.01 2.96 6.37
CA THR A 55 2.61 2.57 6.52
C THR A 55 1.73 3.56 5.78
N VAL A 56 0.85 3.06 4.92
CA VAL A 56 -0.18 3.87 4.26
C VAL A 56 -1.53 3.42 4.78
N VAL A 57 -2.30 4.34 5.33
CA VAL A 57 -3.65 4.11 5.84
C VAL A 57 -4.64 4.77 4.89
N VAL A 58 -5.50 3.99 4.27
CA VAL A 58 -6.55 4.48 3.35
C VAL A 58 -7.89 4.07 3.93
N ASP A 59 -8.71 5.02 4.34
CA ASP A 59 -10.03 4.79 4.96
C ASP A 59 -10.02 3.80 6.14
N GLY A 60 -8.91 3.75 6.87
CA GLY A 60 -8.69 2.83 7.99
C GLY A 60 -8.08 1.48 7.60
N GLU A 61 -7.91 1.19 6.30
CA GLU A 61 -7.18 0.02 5.82
C GLU A 61 -5.68 0.31 5.81
N VAL A 62 -4.90 -0.59 6.41
CA VAL A 62 -3.45 -0.44 6.58
C VAL A 62 -2.69 -1.19 5.48
N ILE A 63 -1.91 -0.46 4.70
CA ILE A 63 -1.06 -0.99 3.63
C ILE A 63 0.40 -0.76 4.02
N GLU A 64 1.16 -1.84 4.18
CA GLU A 64 2.60 -1.74 4.39
C GLU A 64 3.34 -1.59 3.05
N SER A 65 4.13 -0.56 2.92
CA SER A 65 4.97 -0.31 1.74
C SER A 65 6.43 -0.19 2.12
N ARG A 66 7.32 -0.50 1.18
CA ARG A 66 8.76 -0.33 1.34
C ARG A 66 9.28 0.58 0.25
N ILE A 67 9.97 1.62 0.65
CA ILE A 67 10.56 2.60 -0.25
C ILE A 67 12.08 2.56 -0.20
N PHE A 68 12.70 3.00 -1.29
CA PHE A 68 14.14 3.18 -1.39
C PHE A 68 14.44 4.67 -1.48
N PHE A 69 15.57 5.10 -0.92
CA PHE A 69 16.07 6.46 -1.01
C PHE A 69 15.10 7.56 -0.50
N SER A 70 15.18 8.73 -1.10
CA SER A 70 14.32 9.86 -0.82
C SER A 70 13.10 9.82 -1.72
N SER A 71 12.00 9.27 -1.22
CA SER A 71 10.70 9.25 -1.89
C SER A 71 9.77 10.25 -1.23
N THR A 72 8.90 10.87 -2.00
CA THR A 72 7.83 11.73 -1.50
C THR A 72 6.58 10.91 -1.18
N VAL A 73 5.63 11.50 -0.47
CA VAL A 73 4.31 10.90 -0.23
C VAL A 73 3.65 10.52 -1.57
N LYS A 74 3.75 11.40 -2.56
CA LYS A 74 3.24 11.14 -3.91
C LYS A 74 3.83 9.87 -4.52
N ASP A 75 5.16 9.69 -4.46
CA ASP A 75 5.84 8.52 -5.01
C ASP A 75 5.37 7.22 -4.33
N VAL A 76 5.10 7.28 -3.02
CA VAL A 76 4.59 6.13 -2.25
C VAL A 76 3.18 5.76 -2.69
N LEU A 77 2.29 6.73 -2.87
CA LEU A 77 0.91 6.50 -3.32
C LEU A 77 0.88 5.94 -4.75
N GLU A 78 1.64 6.52 -5.67
CA GLU A 78 1.76 6.04 -7.06
C GLU A 78 2.29 4.60 -7.12
N LYS A 79 3.32 4.28 -6.33
CA LYS A 79 3.88 2.93 -6.24
C LYS A 79 2.85 1.90 -5.78
N ASN A 80 1.97 2.27 -4.86
CA ASN A 80 0.91 1.41 -4.35
C ASN A 80 -0.38 1.49 -5.19
N LYS A 81 -0.36 2.21 -6.32
CA LYS A 81 -1.51 2.42 -7.23
C LYS A 81 -2.73 3.03 -6.51
N ILE A 82 -2.46 3.93 -5.56
CA ILE A 82 -3.49 4.68 -4.84
C ILE A 82 -3.73 5.97 -5.61
N GLU A 83 -4.82 6.03 -6.34
CA GLU A 83 -5.26 7.23 -7.04
C GLU A 83 -6.03 8.12 -6.06
N LEU A 84 -5.82 9.43 -6.15
CA LEU A 84 -6.48 10.42 -5.32
C LEU A 84 -7.58 11.12 -6.12
N GLY A 85 -8.74 11.29 -5.51
CA GLY A 85 -9.80 12.17 -5.99
C GLY A 85 -9.48 13.65 -5.72
N GLU A 86 -10.21 14.56 -6.38
CA GLU A 86 -9.96 16.00 -6.28
C GLU A 86 -10.07 16.57 -4.84
N LYS A 87 -10.90 15.94 -4.02
CA LYS A 87 -11.18 16.41 -2.64
C LYS A 87 -10.67 15.47 -1.56
N ASP A 88 -9.87 14.46 -1.94
CA ASP A 88 -9.24 13.58 -0.98
C ASP A 88 -8.15 14.34 -0.20
N GLU A 89 -8.04 14.05 1.07
CA GLU A 89 -7.01 14.64 1.94
C GLU A 89 -5.90 13.63 2.21
N VAL A 90 -4.66 14.11 2.13
CA VAL A 90 -3.48 13.30 2.39
C VAL A 90 -2.60 13.96 3.45
N THR A 91 -2.28 13.20 4.48
CA THR A 91 -1.40 13.64 5.56
C THR A 91 -0.23 12.66 5.70
N PRO A 92 1.03 13.11 5.64
CA PRO A 92 1.51 14.48 5.32
C PRO A 92 1.27 14.86 3.85
N SER A 93 1.51 16.12 3.50
CA SER A 93 1.29 16.62 2.13
C SER A 93 2.10 15.84 1.08
N LEU A 94 1.61 15.80 -0.16
CA LEU A 94 2.15 14.99 -1.27
C LEU A 94 3.65 15.20 -1.53
N ASN A 95 4.14 16.43 -1.34
CA ASN A 95 5.54 16.78 -1.58
C ASN A 95 6.46 16.52 -0.38
N THR A 96 5.93 16.01 0.72
CA THR A 96 6.72 15.70 1.92
C THR A 96 7.61 14.49 1.66
N VAL A 97 8.89 14.62 2.00
CA VAL A 97 9.84 13.50 1.94
C VAL A 97 9.54 12.50 3.06
N VAL A 98 9.31 11.26 2.67
CA VAL A 98 8.94 10.18 3.58
C VAL A 98 10.17 9.64 4.31
N LYS A 99 10.07 9.53 5.63
CA LYS A 99 11.12 8.96 6.50
C LYS A 99 10.81 7.48 6.80
N LYS A 100 11.79 6.80 7.37
CA LYS A 100 11.58 5.42 7.88
C LYS A 100 10.47 5.42 8.95
N ASN A 101 9.56 4.46 8.87
CA ASN A 101 8.41 4.32 9.75
C ASN A 101 7.43 5.51 9.72
N SER A 102 7.42 6.28 8.64
CA SER A 102 6.37 7.29 8.45
C SER A 102 5.02 6.63 8.20
N GLU A 103 3.98 7.26 8.72
CA GLU A 103 2.60 6.95 8.41
C GLU A 103 2.04 7.99 7.45
N ILE A 104 1.38 7.52 6.40
CA ILE A 104 0.69 8.32 5.40
C ILE A 104 -0.79 7.98 5.51
N THR A 105 -1.62 8.96 5.83
CA THR A 105 -3.06 8.79 5.93
C THR A 105 -3.74 9.42 4.73
N VAL A 106 -4.58 8.65 4.06
CA VAL A 106 -5.45 9.10 2.96
C VAL A 106 -6.88 9.03 3.43
N ALA A 107 -7.54 10.17 3.52
CA ALA A 107 -8.95 10.29 3.80
C ALA A 107 -9.70 10.55 2.49
N ARG A 108 -10.52 9.59 2.07
CA ARG A 108 -11.33 9.71 0.86
C ARG A 108 -12.47 10.70 1.08
N ALA A 109 -12.73 11.53 0.08
CA ALA A 109 -13.90 12.38 0.07
C ALA A 109 -15.12 11.61 -0.42
N PHE A 110 -16.24 11.82 0.24
CA PHE A 110 -17.53 11.20 -0.08
C PHE A 110 -18.67 12.22 -0.03
N LYS A 111 -19.81 11.84 -0.58
CA LYS A 111 -21.01 12.67 -0.58
C LYS A 111 -21.77 12.52 0.73
N VAL A 112 -22.22 13.68 1.26
CA VAL A 112 -23.14 13.81 2.38
C VAL A 112 -24.29 14.69 1.94
N LYS A 113 -25.51 14.35 2.30
CA LYS A 113 -26.70 15.17 2.05
C LYS A 113 -27.07 15.91 3.31
N ILE A 114 -27.31 17.20 3.18
CA ILE A 114 -27.77 18.08 4.25
C ILE A 114 -29.15 18.59 3.88
N ILE A 115 -30.13 18.29 4.70
CA ILE A 115 -31.53 18.65 4.50
C ILE A 115 -31.88 19.73 5.53
N ALA A 116 -32.12 20.95 5.07
CA ALA A 116 -32.51 22.08 5.88
C ALA A 116 -33.59 22.91 5.14
N ASP A 117 -34.61 23.37 5.84
CA ASP A 117 -35.68 24.21 5.29
C ASP A 117 -36.37 23.61 4.05
N GLY A 118 -36.51 22.27 4.02
CA GLY A 118 -37.07 21.55 2.86
C GLY A 118 -36.17 21.52 1.63
N LYS A 119 -34.94 22.02 1.70
CA LYS A 119 -33.95 22.00 0.63
C LYS A 119 -32.87 20.95 0.95
N THR A 120 -32.45 20.23 -0.08
CA THR A 120 -31.34 19.28 0.03
C THR A 120 -30.09 19.87 -0.60
N SER A 121 -29.00 19.91 0.14
CA SER A 121 -27.67 20.32 -0.34
C SER A 121 -26.75 19.11 -0.31
N GLU A 122 -26.01 18.89 -1.40
CA GLU A 122 -24.96 17.85 -1.46
C GLU A 122 -23.60 18.47 -1.14
N LEU A 123 -22.90 17.87 -0.17
CA LEU A 123 -21.54 18.24 0.21
C LEU A 123 -20.62 17.06 -0.10
N ILE A 124 -19.48 17.33 -0.73
CA ILE A 124 -18.39 16.37 -0.90
C ILE A 124 -17.30 16.75 0.09
N THR A 125 -17.02 15.90 1.05
CA THR A 125 -16.07 16.14 2.14
C THR A 125 -15.40 14.85 2.61
N THR A 126 -14.24 14.98 3.23
CA THR A 126 -13.62 13.92 4.02
C THR A 126 -14.36 13.73 5.36
N PRO A 127 -14.03 12.70 6.16
CA PRO A 127 -14.66 12.50 7.48
C PRO A 127 -14.42 13.68 8.41
N VAL A 128 -15.36 14.62 8.46
CA VAL A 128 -15.38 15.80 9.37
C VAL A 128 -16.49 15.67 10.40
N LEU A 129 -16.46 16.51 11.44
CA LEU A 129 -17.56 16.55 12.37
C LEU A 129 -18.85 17.04 11.69
N ILE A 130 -20.00 16.50 12.07
CA ILE A 130 -21.30 16.87 11.48
C ILE A 130 -21.53 18.38 11.57
N LYS A 131 -21.14 19.00 12.68
CA LYS A 131 -21.20 20.46 12.85
C LYS A 131 -20.36 21.22 11.83
N GLU A 132 -19.20 20.68 11.45
CA GLU A 132 -18.32 21.26 10.44
C GLU A 132 -18.89 21.06 9.02
N ALA A 133 -19.45 19.87 8.75
CA ALA A 133 -20.11 19.59 7.47
C ALA A 133 -21.28 20.56 7.23
N ILE A 134 -22.08 20.86 8.23
CA ILE A 134 -23.20 21.82 8.15
C ILE A 134 -22.67 23.23 7.80
N LYS A 135 -21.58 23.66 8.45
CA LYS A 135 -20.92 24.95 8.12
C LYS A 135 -20.36 24.99 6.71
N LEU A 136 -19.70 23.89 6.26
CA LEU A 136 -19.16 23.78 4.91
C LEU A 136 -20.25 23.81 3.82
N ALA A 137 -21.45 23.38 4.16
CA ALA A 137 -22.62 23.48 3.28
C ALA A 137 -23.28 24.87 3.31
N ASN A 138 -22.70 25.86 4.00
CA ASN A 138 -23.24 27.21 4.21
C ASN A 138 -24.63 27.22 4.84
N VAL A 139 -24.91 26.26 5.74
CA VAL A 139 -26.14 26.21 6.51
C VAL A 139 -25.83 26.76 7.92
N GLU A 140 -26.47 27.85 8.27
CA GLU A 140 -26.39 28.44 9.60
C GLU A 140 -27.32 27.67 10.56
N LEU A 141 -26.79 27.28 11.72
CA LEU A 141 -27.56 26.67 12.79
C LEU A 141 -27.97 27.73 13.80
N GLY A 142 -29.30 27.85 14.04
CA GLY A 142 -29.82 28.62 15.14
C GLY A 142 -29.60 27.91 16.50
N GLU A 143 -29.66 28.67 17.57
CA GLU A 143 -29.42 28.11 18.93
C GLU A 143 -30.39 27.01 19.33
N LYS A 144 -31.60 27.03 18.78
CA LYS A 144 -32.71 26.09 19.09
C LYS A 144 -32.92 25.02 18.02
N ASP A 145 -32.14 25.07 16.91
CA ASP A 145 -32.29 24.11 15.82
C ASP A 145 -31.89 22.70 16.28
N ILE A 146 -32.66 21.72 15.84
CA ILE A 146 -32.42 20.32 16.20
C ILE A 146 -31.78 19.61 15.02
N VAL A 147 -30.58 19.10 15.22
CA VAL A 147 -29.91 18.20 14.25
C VAL A 147 -30.23 16.76 14.64
N LYS A 148 -30.88 16.01 13.76
CA LYS A 148 -31.28 14.61 14.04
C LYS A 148 -30.12 13.65 14.30
N THR A 149 -28.92 14.02 13.88
CA THR A 149 -27.67 13.25 14.12
C THR A 149 -26.84 13.91 15.20
N VAL A 150 -25.98 13.14 15.88
CA VAL A 150 -25.12 13.67 16.95
C VAL A 150 -24.07 14.61 16.35
N PRO A 151 -24.10 15.93 16.68
CA PRO A 151 -23.22 16.93 16.02
C PRO A 151 -21.73 16.71 16.23
N THR A 152 -21.34 15.92 17.22
CA THR A 152 -19.95 15.57 17.56
C THR A 152 -19.45 14.31 16.88
N GLU A 153 -20.30 13.58 16.18
CA GLU A 153 -19.90 12.44 15.38
C GLU A 153 -19.29 12.89 14.03
N LYS A 154 -18.45 12.05 13.47
CA LYS A 154 -17.90 12.27 12.13
C LYS A 154 -18.91 11.86 11.07
N THR A 155 -18.88 12.57 9.96
CA THR A 155 -19.64 12.20 8.77
C THR A 155 -19.19 10.86 8.20
N ILE A 156 -20.14 10.12 7.65
CA ILE A 156 -19.93 8.84 6.96
C ILE A 156 -20.46 8.91 5.52
N PRO A 157 -19.99 8.04 4.60
CA PRO A 157 -20.43 8.05 3.21
C PRO A 157 -21.95 7.92 3.06
N ASN A 158 -22.52 8.75 2.19
CA ASN A 158 -23.96 8.81 1.88
C ASN A 158 -24.88 9.14 3.07
N GLN A 159 -24.34 9.75 4.11
CA GLN A 159 -25.13 10.16 5.27
C GLN A 159 -26.09 11.28 4.89
N GLU A 160 -27.29 11.20 5.47
CA GLU A 160 -28.28 12.27 5.43
C GLU A 160 -28.35 12.97 6.80
N ILE A 161 -28.10 14.28 6.80
CA ILE A 161 -28.12 15.12 7.99
C ILE A 161 -29.35 16.02 7.86
N GLU A 162 -30.34 15.78 8.69
CA GLU A 162 -31.57 16.58 8.70
C GLU A 162 -31.55 17.60 9.84
N ILE A 163 -31.84 18.84 9.50
CA ILE A 163 -31.90 19.98 10.40
C ILE A 163 -33.36 20.42 10.50
N ILE A 164 -33.91 20.40 11.73
CA ILE A 164 -35.23 20.88 12.01
C ILE A 164 -35.12 22.28 12.63
N ARG A 165 -35.67 23.27 11.94
CA ARG A 165 -35.72 24.63 12.42
C ARG A 165 -36.76 24.76 13.54
N VAL A 166 -36.39 25.44 14.62
CA VAL A 166 -37.30 25.80 15.69
C VAL A 166 -37.51 27.30 15.67
N SER A 167 -38.68 27.75 15.22
CA SER A 167 -39.12 29.15 15.30
C SER A 167 -40.00 29.33 16.54
N GLU A 168 -39.76 30.38 17.35
CA GLU A 168 -40.69 30.83 18.39
C GLU A 168 -41.66 31.83 17.73
N GLU A 169 -42.96 31.48 17.76
CA GLU A 169 -43.99 32.50 17.54
C GLU A 169 -44.28 33.11 18.92
N GLU A 170 -43.96 34.38 19.07
CA GLU A 170 -44.48 35.17 20.21
C GLU A 170 -45.94 35.40 19.96
N ILE A 171 -46.78 34.91 20.88
CA ILE A 171 -48.25 35.12 20.87
C ILE A 171 -48.56 36.37 21.67
#